data_3ee50a68aeae3ce8ed3eb6fe537a5c8a
#
_entry.id   3ee50a68aeae3ce8ed3eb6fe537a5c8a
#
_cell.length_a   1.000
_cell.length_b   1.000
_cell.length_c   1.000
_cell.angle_alpha   90.00
_cell.angle_beta   90.00
_cell.angle_gamma   90.00
#
_symmetry.space_group_name_H-M   'P 1'
#
loop_
_entity.id
_entity.type
_entity.pdbx_description
1 polymer ?
#
loop_
_entity_poly.entity_id
_entity_poly.type
_entity_poly.pdbx_seq_one_letter_code
_entity_poly.pdbx_strand_id
1 'polypeptide(L)'
;EAAKKFGLGDKVFGDLFGIEKKGLIPNTQWKKNALGKGWLLGETMITGIGQGYIQTTPIQLCLMTAQIANGGYKIYPKIIVRDEKINQPTDKFAPLYKDPENIKIIQDAMFGSTNEVMGTSYRSRIDNPKYQFAGKTGTSQVKKITEQERELDLKTFEIPYEQRDHALYIAFGPYKNPRYALSIIVEHGGNGSTTAAPMAKKLFKLIIDRHKIRETMNKSKYLEI
;
A
#
# COMPACT_ATOMS: atom_id res chain seq x y z
N GLU A 1 -12.85 -1.46 -11.36
CA GLU A 1 -12.61 -2.88 -11.66
C GLU A 1 -11.21 -3.32 -11.23
N ALA A 2 -10.13 -2.65 -11.68
CA ALA A 2 -8.74 -2.99 -11.34
C ALA A 2 -8.48 -3.03 -9.82
N ALA A 3 -8.92 -2.01 -9.07
CA ALA A 3 -8.73 -1.95 -7.62
C ALA A 3 -9.25 -3.20 -6.89
N LYS A 4 -10.42 -3.72 -7.31
CA LYS A 4 -10.98 -4.96 -6.73
C LYS A 4 -10.15 -6.19 -7.06
N LYS A 5 -9.59 -6.29 -8.29
CA LYS A 5 -8.70 -7.39 -8.66
C LYS A 5 -7.45 -7.44 -7.76
N PHE A 6 -6.93 -6.26 -7.39
CA PHE A 6 -5.78 -6.14 -6.50
C PHE A 6 -6.13 -6.26 -5.00
N GLY A 7 -7.36 -6.63 -4.64
CA GLY A 7 -7.77 -6.96 -3.27
C GLY A 7 -8.39 -5.81 -2.48
N LEU A 8 -8.66 -4.64 -3.12
CA LEU A 8 -9.36 -3.54 -2.44
C LEU A 8 -10.88 -3.76 -2.45
N GLY A 9 -11.55 -3.40 -1.36
CA GLY A 9 -13.00 -3.46 -1.24
C GLY A 9 -13.54 -4.83 -0.87
N ASP A 10 -12.70 -5.75 -0.39
CA ASP A 10 -13.10 -7.04 0.16
C ASP A 10 -12.18 -7.45 1.32
N LYS A 11 -12.58 -8.42 2.13
CA LYS A 11 -11.75 -8.96 3.21
C LYS A 11 -10.54 -9.71 2.66
N VAL A 12 -9.37 -9.48 3.22
CA VAL A 12 -8.12 -10.12 2.80
C VAL A 12 -8.03 -11.56 3.32
N PHE A 13 -8.52 -11.80 4.53
CA PHE A 13 -8.50 -13.11 5.19
C PHE A 13 -9.89 -13.77 5.23
N GLY A 14 -10.86 -13.22 4.50
CA GLY A 14 -12.23 -13.73 4.51
C GLY A 14 -12.88 -13.63 5.88
N ASP A 15 -13.47 -14.71 6.35
CA ASP A 15 -14.14 -14.75 7.65
C ASP A 15 -13.26 -15.21 8.81
N LEU A 16 -11.94 -15.38 8.57
CA LEU A 16 -11.00 -15.83 9.60
C LEU A 16 -10.93 -14.85 10.79
N PHE A 17 -11.11 -13.55 10.52
CA PHE A 17 -11.16 -12.49 11.52
C PHE A 17 -12.48 -11.74 11.40
N GLY A 18 -13.38 -11.92 12.35
CA GLY A 18 -14.70 -11.27 12.39
C GLY A 18 -14.66 -9.73 12.39
N ILE A 19 -13.53 -9.15 12.81
CA ILE A 19 -13.31 -7.69 12.88
C ILE A 19 -12.79 -7.07 11.59
N GLU A 20 -12.42 -7.86 10.58
CA GLU A 20 -11.85 -7.33 9.33
C GLU A 20 -12.90 -6.52 8.55
N LYS A 21 -12.54 -5.29 8.18
CA LYS A 21 -13.38 -4.40 7.39
C LYS A 21 -13.14 -4.58 5.89
N LYS A 22 -14.21 -4.59 5.10
CA LYS A 22 -14.13 -4.70 3.64
C LYS A 22 -13.60 -3.45 2.96
N GLY A 23 -13.68 -2.30 3.61
CA GLY A 23 -13.50 -1.03 2.93
C GLY A 23 -14.61 -0.75 1.91
N LEU A 24 -14.37 0.19 1.01
CA LEU A 24 -15.33 0.59 -0.02
C LEU A 24 -14.61 0.99 -1.31
N ILE A 25 -14.93 0.33 -2.40
CA ILE A 25 -14.62 0.79 -3.75
C ILE A 25 -15.92 1.21 -4.41
N PRO A 26 -16.21 2.54 -4.47
CA PRO A 26 -17.49 3.07 -4.93
C PRO A 26 -17.70 2.81 -6.43
N ASN A 27 -18.95 2.71 -6.81
CA ASN A 27 -19.39 2.69 -8.21
C ASN A 27 -20.75 3.37 -8.34
N THR A 28 -21.24 3.51 -9.56
CA THR A 28 -22.52 4.17 -9.87
C THR A 28 -23.70 3.53 -9.15
N GLN A 29 -23.75 2.21 -9.11
CA GLN A 29 -24.84 1.47 -8.46
C GLN A 29 -24.81 1.64 -6.94
N TRP A 30 -23.61 1.54 -6.34
CA TRP A 30 -23.45 1.79 -4.91
C TRP A 30 -23.92 3.19 -4.52
N LYS A 31 -23.55 4.22 -5.27
CA LYS A 31 -23.94 5.59 -4.95
C LYS A 31 -25.46 5.79 -5.05
N LYS A 32 -26.07 5.22 -6.08
CA LYS A 32 -27.53 5.27 -6.24
C LYS A 32 -28.24 4.59 -5.07
N ASN A 33 -27.77 3.41 -4.67
CA ASN A 33 -28.39 2.63 -3.59
C ASN A 33 -28.16 3.25 -2.20
N ALA A 34 -26.93 3.72 -1.92
CA ALA A 34 -26.55 4.21 -0.60
C ALA A 34 -26.95 5.67 -0.34
N LEU A 35 -26.94 6.52 -1.38
CA LEU A 35 -27.14 7.96 -1.26
C LEU A 35 -28.35 8.50 -2.05
N GLY A 36 -29.02 7.68 -2.84
CA GLY A 36 -30.15 8.10 -3.69
C GLY A 36 -29.77 9.07 -4.82
N LYS A 37 -28.46 9.22 -5.12
CA LYS A 37 -27.93 10.24 -6.04
C LYS A 37 -27.20 9.59 -7.22
N GLY A 38 -27.25 10.25 -8.39
CA GLY A 38 -26.48 9.85 -9.57
C GLY A 38 -24.99 10.09 -9.38
N TRP A 39 -24.19 9.40 -10.21
CA TRP A 39 -22.73 9.57 -10.25
C TRP A 39 -22.35 10.82 -11.04
N LEU A 40 -21.42 11.61 -10.53
CA LEU A 40 -20.92 12.82 -11.18
C LEU A 40 -19.55 12.58 -11.80
N LEU A 41 -19.23 13.30 -12.89
CA LEU A 41 -17.91 13.21 -13.55
C LEU A 41 -16.76 13.54 -12.59
N GLY A 42 -16.93 14.56 -11.77
CA GLY A 42 -15.93 14.93 -10.75
C GLY A 42 -15.62 13.81 -9.76
N GLU A 43 -16.59 12.95 -9.45
CA GLU A 43 -16.37 11.78 -8.58
C GLU A 43 -15.51 10.71 -9.26
N THR A 44 -15.58 10.57 -10.59
CA THR A 44 -14.67 9.70 -11.35
C THR A 44 -13.23 10.21 -11.22
N MET A 45 -13.02 11.50 -11.36
CA MET A 45 -11.69 12.12 -11.23
C MET A 45 -11.14 11.94 -9.82
N ILE A 46 -11.93 12.26 -8.79
CA ILE A 46 -11.53 12.13 -7.38
C ILE A 46 -11.26 10.66 -7.01
N THR A 47 -12.12 9.74 -7.46
CA THR A 47 -11.94 8.30 -7.26
C THR A 47 -10.68 7.79 -7.97
N GLY A 48 -10.37 8.33 -9.16
CA GLY A 48 -9.17 7.98 -9.92
C GLY A 48 -7.85 8.27 -9.20
N ILE A 49 -7.83 9.25 -8.31
CA ILE A 49 -6.67 9.58 -7.46
C ILE A 49 -6.74 8.96 -6.05
N GLY A 50 -7.67 8.05 -5.82
CA GLY A 50 -7.79 7.37 -4.52
C GLY A 50 -8.48 8.16 -3.42
N GLN A 51 -9.27 9.19 -3.77
CA GLN A 51 -9.97 10.07 -2.85
C GLN A 51 -11.50 9.87 -2.94
N GLY A 52 -12.26 10.71 -2.23
CA GLY A 52 -13.71 10.67 -2.21
C GLY A 52 -14.26 9.56 -1.32
N TYR A 53 -15.10 8.69 -1.87
CA TYR A 53 -15.75 7.62 -1.11
C TYR A 53 -14.90 6.36 -0.93
N ILE A 54 -13.67 6.33 -1.45
CA ILE A 54 -12.78 5.17 -1.31
C ILE A 54 -12.41 4.98 0.16
N GLN A 55 -12.62 3.75 0.65
CA GLN A 55 -12.15 3.31 1.97
C GLN A 55 -11.35 2.02 1.81
N THR A 56 -10.17 2.00 2.37
CA THR A 56 -9.28 0.84 2.36
C THR A 56 -8.71 0.58 3.76
N THR A 57 -8.30 -0.66 3.98
CA THR A 57 -7.57 -1.02 5.19
C THR A 57 -6.06 -1.08 4.91
N PRO A 58 -5.20 -0.91 5.92
CA PRO A 58 -3.75 -1.06 5.75
C PRO A 58 -3.36 -2.40 5.15
N ILE A 59 -4.03 -3.47 5.54
CA ILE A 59 -3.74 -4.81 5.03
C ILE A 59 -4.11 -4.96 3.55
N GLN A 60 -5.20 -4.34 3.09
CA GLN A 60 -5.54 -4.30 1.67
C GLN A 60 -4.48 -3.56 0.85
N LEU A 61 -4.00 -2.43 1.35
CA LEU A 61 -2.91 -1.67 0.70
C LEU A 61 -1.61 -2.48 0.67
N CYS A 62 -1.30 -3.20 1.76
CA CYS A 62 -0.14 -4.08 1.81
C CYS A 62 -0.26 -5.24 0.81
N LEU A 63 -1.42 -5.90 0.71
CA LEU A 63 -1.70 -6.96 -0.26
C LEU A 63 -1.56 -6.44 -1.70
N MET A 64 -2.18 -5.32 -2.02
CA MET A 64 -2.05 -4.68 -3.33
C MET A 64 -0.58 -4.43 -3.67
N THR A 65 0.17 -3.87 -2.73
CA THR A 65 1.61 -3.58 -2.89
C THR A 65 2.42 -4.85 -3.13
N ALA A 66 2.13 -5.93 -2.39
CA ALA A 66 2.78 -7.22 -2.56
C ALA A 66 2.49 -7.83 -3.94
N GLN A 67 1.26 -7.69 -4.43
CA GLN A 67 0.86 -8.16 -5.75
C GLN A 67 1.48 -7.32 -6.89
N ILE A 68 1.67 -6.03 -6.70
CA ILE A 68 2.45 -5.20 -7.64
C ILE A 68 3.92 -5.65 -7.63
N ALA A 69 4.49 -5.84 -6.45
CA ALA A 69 5.90 -6.23 -6.27
C ALA A 69 6.25 -7.57 -6.91
N ASN A 70 5.33 -8.55 -6.87
CA ASN A 70 5.57 -9.89 -7.44
C ASN A 70 5.34 -9.98 -8.95
N GLY A 71 5.09 -8.87 -9.63
CA GLY A 71 4.84 -8.83 -11.07
C GLY A 71 3.35 -8.87 -11.46
N GLY A 72 2.45 -8.55 -10.53
CA GLY A 72 1.00 -8.48 -10.77
C GLY A 72 0.27 -9.81 -10.68
N TYR A 73 0.82 -10.76 -9.94
CA TYR A 73 0.19 -12.07 -9.73
C TYR A 73 -0.57 -12.14 -8.42
N LYS A 74 -1.71 -12.82 -8.45
CA LYS A 74 -2.58 -12.99 -7.30
C LYS A 74 -1.91 -13.82 -6.21
N ILE A 75 -1.96 -13.33 -4.97
CA ILE A 75 -1.51 -14.05 -3.78
C ILE A 75 -2.60 -14.10 -2.72
N TYR A 76 -2.56 -15.15 -1.93
CA TYR A 76 -3.40 -15.33 -0.75
C TYR A 76 -2.50 -15.27 0.49
N PRO A 77 -2.55 -14.16 1.25
CA PRO A 77 -1.70 -14.02 2.42
C PRO A 77 -2.09 -15.01 3.51
N LYS A 78 -1.10 -15.47 4.27
CA LYS A 78 -1.28 -16.38 5.41
C LYS A 78 -0.68 -15.75 6.65
N ILE A 79 -1.40 -15.81 7.77
CA ILE A 79 -0.88 -15.39 9.09
C ILE A 79 -0.31 -16.61 9.83
N ILE A 80 -0.96 -17.76 9.67
CA ILE A 80 -0.54 -19.00 10.30
C ILE A 80 0.11 -19.87 9.23
N VAL A 81 1.36 -20.28 9.48
CA VAL A 81 2.04 -21.30 8.69
C VAL A 81 1.63 -22.63 9.28
N ARG A 82 0.77 -23.36 8.57
CA ARG A 82 0.46 -24.77 8.85
C ARG A 82 1.17 -25.60 7.80
N ASP A 83 1.68 -26.76 8.19
CA ASP A 83 2.17 -27.81 7.26
C ASP A 83 0.98 -28.41 6.52
N GLU A 84 0.41 -27.68 5.62
CA GLU A 84 -0.76 -28.16 4.88
C GLU A 84 -0.42 -28.34 3.41
N LYS A 85 -0.43 -29.59 2.99
CA LYS A 85 -0.74 -29.99 1.61
C LYS A 85 -2.20 -29.68 1.23
N ILE A 86 -2.85 -28.73 1.97
CA ILE A 86 -4.27 -28.44 1.86
C ILE A 86 -4.50 -27.51 0.68
N ASN A 87 -5.46 -27.89 -0.13
CA ASN A 87 -6.12 -27.20 -1.25
C ASN A 87 -5.72 -25.72 -1.40
N GLN A 88 -4.66 -25.48 -2.18
CA GLN A 88 -4.33 -24.13 -2.59
C GLN A 88 -5.41 -23.65 -3.57
N PRO A 89 -5.84 -22.39 -3.47
CA PRO A 89 -6.77 -21.85 -4.45
C PRO A 89 -6.25 -22.06 -5.87
N THR A 90 -7.11 -22.51 -6.77
CA THR A 90 -6.75 -22.83 -8.16
C THR A 90 -6.27 -21.62 -8.96
N ASP A 91 -6.64 -20.41 -8.51
CA ASP A 91 -6.25 -19.12 -9.10
C ASP A 91 -5.07 -18.45 -8.38
N LYS A 92 -4.35 -19.18 -7.52
CA LYS A 92 -3.10 -18.69 -6.94
C LYS A 92 -2.09 -18.42 -8.05
N PHE A 93 -1.48 -17.22 -8.01
CA PHE A 93 -0.59 -16.70 -9.05
C PHE A 93 -1.27 -16.45 -10.42
N ALA A 94 -2.60 -16.40 -10.50
CA ALA A 94 -3.26 -15.89 -11.69
C ALA A 94 -2.87 -14.42 -11.94
N PRO A 95 -2.66 -14.00 -13.21
CA PRO A 95 -2.34 -12.61 -13.52
C PRO A 95 -3.53 -11.69 -13.24
N LEU A 96 -3.27 -10.58 -12.57
CA LEU A 96 -4.27 -9.55 -12.22
C LEU A 96 -4.37 -8.45 -13.27
N TYR A 97 -3.50 -8.50 -14.26
CA TYR A 97 -3.34 -7.52 -15.34
C TYR A 97 -3.81 -8.10 -16.69
N LYS A 98 -4.00 -7.22 -17.66
CA LYS A 98 -4.19 -7.59 -19.07
C LYS A 98 -2.85 -7.56 -19.83
N ASP A 99 -1.99 -6.61 -19.46
CA ASP A 99 -0.69 -6.38 -20.07
C ASP A 99 0.37 -6.25 -18.95
N PRO A 100 1.43 -7.09 -18.95
CA PRO A 100 2.49 -7.07 -17.94
C PRO A 100 3.29 -5.77 -17.94
N GLU A 101 3.40 -5.08 -19.08
CA GLU A 101 4.07 -3.78 -19.17
C GLU A 101 3.47 -2.75 -18.22
N ASN A 102 2.15 -2.76 -18.03
CA ASN A 102 1.48 -1.86 -17.10
C ASN A 102 1.97 -2.06 -15.65
N ILE A 103 2.27 -3.29 -15.24
CA ILE A 103 2.79 -3.57 -13.91
C ILE A 103 4.23 -3.06 -13.78
N LYS A 104 5.03 -3.27 -14.83
CA LYS A 104 6.41 -2.77 -14.87
C LYS A 104 6.46 -1.24 -14.78
N ILE A 105 5.61 -0.55 -15.51
CA ILE A 105 5.47 0.92 -15.45
C ILE A 105 5.14 1.37 -14.01
N ILE A 106 4.22 0.69 -13.33
CA ILE A 106 3.85 1.01 -11.94
C ILE A 106 5.05 0.77 -11.00
N GLN A 107 5.75 -0.34 -11.15
CA GLN A 107 6.95 -0.64 -10.34
C GLN A 107 8.03 0.42 -10.53
N ASP A 108 8.32 0.80 -11.77
CA ASP A 108 9.31 1.81 -12.11
C ASP A 108 8.89 3.21 -11.59
N ALA A 109 7.62 3.56 -11.73
CA ALA A 109 7.09 4.81 -11.17
C ALA A 109 7.18 4.86 -9.63
N MET A 110 6.92 3.74 -8.96
CA MET A 110 7.11 3.63 -7.50
C MET A 110 8.59 3.72 -7.11
N PHE A 111 9.49 3.17 -7.94
CA PHE A 111 10.93 3.32 -7.74
C PHE A 111 11.35 4.77 -7.92
N GLY A 112 10.96 5.42 -9.00
CA GLY A 112 11.24 6.83 -9.29
C GLY A 112 10.72 7.75 -8.18
N SER A 113 9.51 7.51 -7.68
CA SER A 113 8.92 8.27 -6.55
C SER A 113 9.81 8.27 -5.29
N THR A 114 10.62 7.23 -5.09
CA THR A 114 11.49 7.11 -3.92
C THR A 114 12.96 7.44 -4.22
N ASN A 115 13.46 7.16 -5.43
CA ASN A 115 14.89 7.16 -5.70
C ASN A 115 15.33 8.25 -6.68
N GLU A 116 14.42 8.87 -7.43
CA GLU A 116 14.73 9.98 -8.33
C GLU A 116 14.57 11.34 -7.64
N VAL A 117 15.36 12.33 -8.07
CA VAL A 117 15.45 13.66 -7.42
C VAL A 117 14.10 14.35 -7.31
N MET A 118 13.24 14.21 -8.33
CA MET A 118 11.89 14.80 -8.33
C MET A 118 10.84 13.91 -7.63
N GLY A 119 11.23 12.75 -7.12
CA GLY A 119 10.33 11.83 -6.43
C GLY A 119 9.82 12.39 -5.09
N THR A 120 8.53 12.21 -4.83
CA THR A 120 7.87 12.75 -3.62
C THR A 120 8.45 12.24 -2.32
N SER A 121 9.09 11.07 -2.31
CA SER A 121 9.74 10.47 -1.14
C SER A 121 11.27 10.34 -1.28
N TYR A 122 11.89 11.08 -2.18
CA TYR A 122 13.33 11.04 -2.46
C TYR A 122 14.21 11.19 -1.22
N ARG A 123 13.81 12.02 -0.26
CA ARG A 123 14.55 12.19 1.02
C ARG A 123 14.61 10.91 1.86
N SER A 124 13.72 9.97 1.60
CA SER A 124 13.68 8.67 2.30
C SER A 124 14.39 7.54 1.55
N ARG A 125 15.02 7.82 0.40
CA ARG A 125 15.77 6.83 -0.37
C ARG A 125 16.91 6.20 0.44
N ILE A 126 17.33 5.04 0.01
CA ILE A 126 18.54 4.37 0.50
C ILE A 126 19.45 4.16 -0.70
N ASP A 127 20.64 4.77 -0.66
CA ASP A 127 21.57 4.76 -1.81
C ASP A 127 22.18 3.38 -2.05
N ASN A 128 22.32 2.57 -0.98
CA ASN A 128 22.84 1.21 -1.12
C ASN A 128 21.83 0.30 -1.84
N PRO A 129 22.19 -0.26 -3.03
CA PRO A 129 21.28 -1.09 -3.84
C PRO A 129 20.66 -2.27 -3.11
N LYS A 130 21.35 -2.82 -2.09
CA LYS A 130 20.84 -3.91 -1.26
C LYS A 130 19.54 -3.56 -0.53
N TYR A 131 19.38 -2.29 -0.18
CA TYR A 131 18.25 -1.80 0.62
C TYR A 131 17.30 -0.90 -0.18
N GLN A 132 17.59 -0.65 -1.47
CA GLN A 132 16.72 0.17 -2.29
C GLN A 132 15.31 -0.41 -2.32
N PHE A 133 14.34 0.44 -2.15
CA PHE A 133 12.93 0.08 -2.16
C PHE A 133 12.14 1.05 -3.06
N ALA A 134 11.01 0.60 -3.52
CA ALA A 134 10.06 1.38 -4.29
C ALA A 134 8.83 1.67 -3.43
N GLY A 135 8.29 2.88 -3.51
CA GLY A 135 7.15 3.25 -2.68
C GLY A 135 6.33 4.40 -3.23
N LYS A 136 5.18 4.65 -2.61
CA LYS A 136 4.29 5.74 -2.95
C LYS A 136 3.67 6.34 -1.69
N THR A 137 3.74 7.65 -1.61
CA THR A 137 3.06 8.43 -0.57
C THR A 137 1.55 8.44 -0.80
N GLY A 138 0.80 8.49 0.27
CA GLY A 138 -0.63 8.75 0.27
C GLY A 138 -1.01 9.71 1.38
N THR A 139 -2.17 10.31 1.24
CA THR A 139 -2.77 11.18 2.27
C THR A 139 -4.25 10.84 2.34
N SER A 140 -4.73 10.53 3.53
CA SER A 140 -6.16 10.30 3.77
C SER A 140 -6.74 11.51 4.48
N GLN A 141 -7.63 12.21 3.79
CA GLN A 141 -8.24 13.42 4.33
C GLN A 141 -9.17 13.09 5.49
N VAL A 142 -8.99 13.79 6.62
CA VAL A 142 -9.82 13.66 7.81
C VAL A 142 -11.04 14.57 7.70
N LYS A 143 -10.86 15.76 7.12
CA LYS A 143 -11.94 16.73 6.93
C LYS A 143 -11.96 17.28 5.51
N LYS A 144 -13.10 17.84 5.11
CA LYS A 144 -13.21 18.63 3.88
C LYS A 144 -12.47 19.95 4.08
N ILE A 145 -11.50 20.23 3.24
CA ILE A 145 -10.77 21.50 3.22
C ILE A 145 -11.66 22.55 2.58
N THR A 146 -11.88 23.67 3.26
CA THR A 146 -12.62 24.83 2.73
C THR A 146 -11.77 25.64 1.75
N GLU A 147 -12.40 26.50 0.96
CA GLU A 147 -11.71 27.35 0.00
C GLU A 147 -10.76 28.33 0.73
N GLN A 148 -11.20 28.89 1.83
CA GLN A 148 -10.38 29.77 2.69
C GLN A 148 -9.15 29.05 3.29
N GLU A 149 -9.31 27.80 3.73
CA GLU A 149 -8.19 27.01 4.25
C GLU A 149 -7.16 26.65 3.17
N ARG A 150 -7.59 26.54 1.90
CA ARG A 150 -6.66 26.36 0.77
C ARG A 150 -5.85 27.61 0.47
N GLU A 151 -6.47 28.77 0.55
CA GLU A 151 -5.78 30.06 0.34
C GLU A 151 -4.74 30.34 1.42
N LEU A 152 -4.99 29.91 2.66
CA LEU A 152 -4.07 30.09 3.79
C LEU A 152 -2.82 29.20 3.71
N ASP A 153 -2.81 28.15 2.88
CA ASP A 153 -1.71 27.19 2.71
C ASP A 153 -1.07 26.75 4.04
N LEU A 154 -1.91 26.41 5.01
CA LEU A 154 -1.49 26.08 6.37
C LEU A 154 -0.55 24.87 6.37
N LYS A 155 0.56 25.00 7.07
CA LYS A 155 1.49 23.88 7.29
C LYS A 155 0.93 22.92 8.33
N THR A 156 1.34 21.65 8.25
CA THR A 156 0.82 20.58 9.13
C THR A 156 0.84 20.95 10.62
N PHE A 157 1.86 21.65 11.10
CA PHE A 157 1.97 22.03 12.51
C PHE A 157 1.02 23.17 12.92
N GLU A 158 0.51 23.94 11.96
CA GLU A 158 -0.46 25.03 12.18
C GLU A 158 -1.90 24.51 12.25
N ILE A 159 -2.12 23.27 11.78
CA ILE A 159 -3.41 22.60 11.83
C ILE A 159 -3.54 21.87 13.19
N PRO A 160 -4.68 22.01 13.91
CA PRO A 160 -4.96 21.22 15.11
C PRO A 160 -4.76 19.73 14.86
N TYR A 161 -4.15 19.00 15.81
CA TYR A 161 -3.74 17.60 15.63
C TYR A 161 -4.87 16.74 15.08
N GLU A 162 -6.05 16.80 15.65
CA GLU A 162 -7.22 15.98 15.29
C GLU A 162 -7.79 16.28 13.89
N GLN A 163 -7.41 17.41 13.30
CA GLN A 163 -7.84 17.83 11.97
C GLN A 163 -6.80 17.55 10.90
N ARG A 164 -5.60 17.10 11.28
CA ARG A 164 -4.55 16.76 10.34
C ARG A 164 -4.92 15.50 9.58
N ASP A 165 -4.57 15.45 8.32
CA ASP A 165 -4.74 14.27 7.48
C ASP A 165 -3.88 13.11 8.00
N HIS A 166 -4.30 11.87 7.68
CA HIS A 166 -3.47 10.70 7.97
C HIS A 166 -2.38 10.57 6.91
N ALA A 167 -1.14 10.40 7.37
CA ALA A 167 0.01 10.16 6.50
C ALA A 167 0.09 8.67 6.14
N LEU A 168 0.13 8.36 4.84
CA LEU A 168 0.23 6.99 4.34
C LEU A 168 1.48 6.79 3.51
N TYR A 169 2.00 5.58 3.54
CA TYR A 169 3.05 5.13 2.65
C TYR A 169 2.94 3.64 2.38
N ILE A 170 2.98 3.26 1.11
CA ILE A 170 3.10 1.88 0.68
C ILE A 170 4.44 1.67 0.02
N ALA A 171 5.07 0.52 0.24
CA ALA A 171 6.36 0.25 -0.37
C ALA A 171 6.66 -1.26 -0.44
N PHE A 172 7.55 -1.61 -1.34
CA PHE A 172 8.11 -2.95 -1.44
C PHE A 172 9.63 -2.91 -1.63
N GLY A 173 10.31 -3.94 -1.20
CA GLY A 173 11.76 -4.02 -1.30
C GLY A 173 12.35 -5.39 -0.95
N PRO A 174 13.64 -5.64 -1.30
CA PRO A 174 14.50 -4.82 -2.18
C PRO A 174 13.92 -4.68 -3.59
N TYR A 175 14.15 -3.55 -4.28
CA TYR A 175 13.52 -3.30 -5.57
C TYR A 175 13.81 -4.36 -6.63
N LYS A 176 15.10 -4.73 -6.80
CA LYS A 176 15.52 -5.72 -7.82
C LYS A 176 15.04 -7.15 -7.54
N ASN A 177 14.80 -7.49 -6.29
CA ASN A 177 14.32 -8.80 -5.87
C ASN A 177 13.36 -8.63 -4.69
N PRO A 178 12.11 -8.27 -4.95
CA PRO A 178 11.13 -7.96 -3.91
C PRO A 178 10.86 -9.17 -3.01
N ARG A 179 11.02 -8.97 -1.70
CA ARG A 179 10.74 -9.97 -0.66
C ARG A 179 9.75 -9.49 0.37
N TYR A 180 9.61 -8.18 0.50
CA TYR A 180 8.77 -7.56 1.51
C TYR A 180 7.91 -6.48 0.90
N ALA A 181 6.68 -6.38 1.34
CA ALA A 181 5.80 -5.26 1.12
C ALA A 181 5.31 -4.73 2.46
N LEU A 182 5.06 -3.44 2.53
CA LEU A 182 4.53 -2.78 3.71
C LEU A 182 3.52 -1.71 3.36
N SER A 183 2.64 -1.44 4.30
CA SER A 183 1.76 -0.28 4.34
C SER A 183 1.89 0.38 5.71
N ILE A 184 2.13 1.68 5.73
CA ILE A 184 2.26 2.48 6.94
C ILE A 184 1.15 3.53 6.94
N ILE A 185 0.44 3.62 8.04
CA ILE A 185 -0.47 4.71 8.36
C ILE A 185 0.00 5.36 9.65
N VAL A 186 0.08 6.69 9.63
CA VAL A 186 0.28 7.50 10.83
C VAL A 186 -0.93 8.41 10.96
N GLU A 187 -1.79 8.09 11.91
CA GLU A 187 -2.99 8.89 12.18
C GLU A 187 -2.60 10.32 12.53
N HIS A 188 -3.28 11.29 11.89
CA HIS A 188 -3.01 12.71 12.03
C HIS A 188 -1.56 13.14 11.76
N GLY A 189 -0.81 12.28 11.03
CA GLY A 189 0.60 12.50 10.72
C GLY A 189 0.86 13.54 9.63
N GLY A 190 -0.18 14.04 8.98
CA GLY A 190 -0.10 15.05 7.93
C GLY A 190 0.40 14.47 6.61
N ASN A 191 1.67 14.68 6.29
CA ASN A 191 2.21 14.35 4.98
C ASN A 191 2.96 13.01 4.95
N GLY A 192 2.61 12.14 3.99
CA GLY A 192 3.22 10.82 3.83
C GLY A 192 4.73 10.85 3.57
N SER A 193 5.24 11.86 2.86
CA SER A 193 6.66 11.96 2.52
C SER A 193 7.55 12.31 3.70
N THR A 194 7.05 13.13 4.63
CA THR A 194 7.81 13.61 5.80
C THR A 194 7.62 12.72 7.03
N THR A 195 6.50 12.01 7.11
CA THR A 195 6.15 11.22 8.30
C THR A 195 6.24 9.72 8.05
N ALA A 196 5.52 9.18 7.07
CA ALA A 196 5.42 7.73 6.86
C ALA A 196 6.61 7.16 6.06
N ALA A 197 7.11 7.86 5.03
CA ALA A 197 8.22 7.38 4.21
C ALA A 197 9.55 7.20 4.99
N PRO A 198 9.95 8.10 5.93
CA PRO A 198 11.13 7.87 6.77
C PRO A 198 11.03 6.62 7.66
N MET A 199 9.82 6.26 8.09
CA MET A 199 9.58 5.02 8.83
C MET A 199 9.81 3.79 7.95
N ALA A 200 9.33 3.81 6.70
CA ALA A 200 9.60 2.75 5.72
C ALA A 200 11.10 2.54 5.51
N LYS A 201 11.87 3.62 5.36
CA LYS A 201 13.34 3.57 5.25
C LYS A 201 13.99 2.81 6.40
N LYS A 202 13.60 3.11 7.64
CA LYS A 202 14.09 2.43 8.84
C LYS A 202 13.71 0.96 8.87
N LEU A 203 12.44 0.66 8.57
CA LEU A 203 11.91 -0.70 8.57
C LEU A 203 12.58 -1.59 7.52
N PHE A 204 12.78 -1.11 6.28
CA PHE A 204 13.46 -1.91 5.25
C PHE A 204 14.88 -2.29 5.65
N LYS A 205 15.67 -1.37 6.24
CA LYS A 205 17.00 -1.69 6.76
C LYS A 205 16.93 -2.81 7.79
N LEU A 206 16.07 -2.66 8.79
CA LEU A 206 15.92 -3.65 9.86
C LEU A 206 15.46 -5.01 9.36
N ILE A 207 14.45 -5.05 8.49
CA ILE A 207 13.86 -6.29 7.99
C ILE A 207 14.86 -7.04 7.10
N ILE A 208 15.55 -6.35 6.20
CA ILE A 208 16.53 -6.95 5.29
C ILE A 208 17.73 -7.49 6.06
N ASP A 209 18.20 -6.79 7.08
CA ASP A 209 19.32 -7.28 7.91
C ASP A 209 18.91 -8.47 8.77
N ARG A 210 17.71 -8.44 9.37
CA ARG A 210 17.19 -9.60 10.13
C ARG A 210 16.97 -10.83 9.26
N HIS A 211 16.60 -10.65 8.00
CA HIS A 211 16.44 -11.78 7.08
C HIS A 211 17.74 -12.56 6.90
N LYS A 212 18.87 -11.88 6.73
CA LYS A 212 20.18 -12.52 6.64
C LYS A 212 20.55 -13.31 7.88
N ILE A 213 20.28 -12.76 9.06
CA ILE A 213 20.53 -13.46 10.32
C ILE A 213 19.70 -14.76 10.36
N ARG A 214 18.43 -14.72 9.98
CA ARG A 214 17.57 -15.90 9.93
C ARG A 214 18.02 -16.94 8.91
N GLU A 215 18.43 -16.52 7.72
CA GLU A 215 19.00 -17.42 6.70
C GLU A 215 20.26 -18.13 7.21
N THR A 216 21.12 -17.42 7.92
CA THR A 216 22.33 -18.00 8.52
C THR A 216 21.98 -18.99 9.63
N MET A 217 21.06 -18.64 10.53
CA MET A 217 20.61 -19.52 11.60
C MET A 217 19.92 -20.78 11.09
N ASN A 218 19.12 -20.69 10.02
CA ASN A 218 18.48 -21.85 9.42
C ASN A 218 19.50 -22.77 8.74
N LYS A 219 20.52 -22.21 8.08
CA LYS A 219 21.60 -23.02 7.48
C LYS A 219 22.40 -23.79 8.52
N SER A 220 22.69 -23.20 9.67
CA SER A 220 23.40 -23.90 10.75
C SER A 220 22.58 -25.05 11.33
N LYS A 221 21.26 -24.92 11.46
CA LYS A 221 20.38 -26.02 11.89
C LYS A 221 20.33 -27.21 10.93
N TYR A 222 20.53 -26.99 9.63
CA TYR A 222 20.57 -28.06 8.63
C TYR A 222 21.97 -28.71 8.47
N LEU A 223 22.99 -28.12 9.05
CA LEU A 223 24.36 -28.68 9.05
C LEU A 223 24.65 -29.55 10.29
N GLU A 224 23.74 -29.55 11.28
CA GLU A 224 23.84 -30.35 12.52
C GLU A 224 22.98 -31.64 12.47
N ILE A 225 22.43 -32.01 11.29
CA ILE A 225 21.74 -33.27 11.01
C ILE A 225 22.53 -34.05 9.94
#